data_b18a2df459ea59df0e5cbb91301ecfb2
#
_entry.id   b18a2df459ea59df0e5cbb91301ecfb2
#
_cell.length_a   1.000
_cell.length_b   1.000
_cell.length_c   1.000
_cell.angle_alpha   90.00
_cell.angle_beta   90.00
_cell.angle_gamma   90.00
#
_symmetry.space_group_name_H-M   'P 1'
#
loop_
_entity.id
_entity.type
_entity.pdbx_description
1 polymer ?
#
loop_
_entity_poly.entity_id
_entity_poly.type
_entity_poly.pdbx_seq_one_letter_code
_entity_poly.pdbx_strand_id
1 'polypeptide(L)'
;LGCLQSACPMLLVKLFDPAAILRLIERERVTAILGVPTMLVGLLESIRLEPRDVSSVEMVVSGGSMVAPELVRNVREAFGCQFETVYGQTETSPLITQHHATDSLEDICNTVGQPMPQTAVSIRSIERNQVAAIDSVGEICVRGYCNMIGYHANESATVEAIDENGWLHTGDLGAMDARGYVRVTGRVKEMIIRGGENLFPTEIENVLLEHASVAEVAVVGLPDDKWGEIVACFVRPEAGQVIDRQLLHGFCRQHLSPQKTPVLWCQVDGFPLTGSGKIQKFALREDYLAGKYPPL
;
A
#
# COMPACT_ATOMS: atom_id res chain seq x y z
N LEU A 1 6.81 -22.45 -1.63
CA LEU A 1 7.30 -23.24 -2.80
C LEU A 1 8.70 -22.79 -3.22
N GLY A 2 8.99 -21.45 -3.30
CA GLY A 2 10.31 -20.95 -3.74
C GLY A 2 11.49 -21.52 -2.95
N CYS A 3 11.39 -21.53 -1.61
CA CYS A 3 12.46 -22.12 -0.77
C CYS A 3 12.66 -23.61 -1.05
N LEU A 4 11.57 -24.37 -1.30
CA LEU A 4 11.68 -25.79 -1.66
C LEU A 4 12.36 -25.99 -3.02
N GLN A 5 12.01 -25.16 -4.02
CA GLN A 5 12.62 -25.24 -5.35
C GLN A 5 14.10 -24.89 -5.33
N SER A 6 14.48 -23.93 -4.47
CA SER A 6 15.87 -23.47 -4.33
C SER A 6 16.67 -24.24 -3.29
N ALA A 7 16.07 -25.27 -2.66
CA ALA A 7 16.67 -26.02 -1.54
C ALA A 7 17.15 -25.12 -0.40
N CYS A 8 16.46 -23.98 -0.16
CA CYS A 8 16.78 -23.04 0.89
C CYS A 8 16.04 -23.38 2.18
N PRO A 9 16.67 -23.31 3.37
CA PRO A 9 15.99 -23.38 4.65
C PRO A 9 14.94 -22.27 4.77
N MET A 10 13.80 -22.59 5.41
CA MET A 10 12.75 -21.63 5.68
C MET A 10 12.43 -21.63 7.18
N LEU A 11 12.57 -20.47 7.82
CA LEU A 11 12.19 -20.26 9.21
C LEU A 11 10.78 -19.70 9.27
N LEU A 12 9.84 -20.47 9.80
CA LEU A 12 8.46 -20.06 9.98
C LEU A 12 8.24 -19.58 11.41
N VAL A 13 7.78 -18.34 11.55
CA VAL A 13 7.46 -17.73 12.85
C VAL A 13 5.94 -17.74 13.03
N LYS A 14 5.47 -18.35 14.11
CA LYS A 14 4.04 -18.51 14.37
C LYS A 14 3.35 -17.20 14.75
N LEU A 15 4.03 -16.35 15.52
CA LEU A 15 3.55 -15.06 15.97
C LEU A 15 4.64 -14.02 15.72
N PHE A 16 4.24 -12.84 15.28
CA PHE A 16 5.17 -11.75 15.09
C PHE A 16 5.59 -11.19 16.46
N ASP A 17 6.86 -11.40 16.79
CA ASP A 17 7.56 -10.83 17.95
C ASP A 17 8.90 -10.31 17.43
N PRO A 18 9.06 -8.98 17.30
CA PRO A 18 10.26 -8.38 16.72
C PRO A 18 11.56 -8.80 17.42
N ALA A 19 11.57 -8.83 18.76
CA ALA A 19 12.76 -9.21 19.51
C ALA A 19 13.11 -10.69 19.32
N ALA A 20 12.10 -11.58 19.26
CA ALA A 20 12.32 -13.00 18.99
C ALA A 20 12.84 -13.22 17.56
N ILE A 21 12.32 -12.46 16.58
CA ILE A 21 12.75 -12.54 15.17
C ILE A 21 14.19 -12.06 15.03
N LEU A 22 14.60 -10.95 15.66
CA LEU A 22 15.99 -10.47 15.63
C LEU A 22 16.95 -11.48 16.23
N ARG A 23 16.58 -12.16 17.34
CA ARG A 23 17.37 -13.27 17.91
C ARG A 23 17.50 -14.46 16.94
N LEU A 24 16.43 -14.77 16.20
CA LEU A 24 16.47 -15.83 15.18
C LEU A 24 17.37 -15.44 14.00
N ILE A 25 17.31 -14.21 13.53
CA ILE A 25 18.17 -13.69 12.47
C ILE A 25 19.64 -13.85 12.85
N GLU A 26 20.00 -13.40 14.05
CA GLU A 26 21.37 -13.50 14.57
C GLU A 26 21.84 -14.97 14.69
N ARG A 27 21.02 -15.83 15.33
CA ARG A 27 21.37 -17.23 15.63
C ARG A 27 21.45 -18.09 14.37
N GLU A 28 20.48 -17.96 13.47
CA GLU A 28 20.35 -18.82 12.27
C GLU A 28 21.00 -18.20 11.03
N ARG A 29 21.60 -16.99 11.18
CA ARG A 29 22.25 -16.27 10.06
C ARG A 29 21.31 -16.11 8.86
N VAL A 30 20.10 -15.60 9.12
CA VAL A 30 19.07 -15.40 8.10
C VAL A 30 19.56 -14.44 7.04
N THR A 31 19.42 -14.80 5.76
CA THR A 31 19.88 -13.99 4.62
C THR A 31 18.75 -13.19 3.95
N ALA A 32 17.48 -13.65 4.08
CA ALA A 32 16.34 -12.95 3.47
C ALA A 32 15.17 -12.85 4.44
N ILE A 33 14.53 -11.67 4.47
CA ILE A 33 13.34 -11.38 5.29
C ILE A 33 12.19 -11.04 4.34
N LEU A 34 11.04 -11.72 4.53
CA LEU A 34 9.77 -11.32 3.93
C LEU A 34 8.90 -10.75 5.03
N GLY A 35 8.47 -9.50 4.88
CA GLY A 35 7.65 -8.84 5.89
C GLY A 35 6.80 -7.72 5.31
N VAL A 36 5.61 -7.52 5.87
CA VAL A 36 4.79 -6.34 5.56
C VAL A 36 5.38 -5.10 6.25
N PRO A 37 5.08 -3.87 5.77
CA PRO A 37 5.68 -2.65 6.31
C PRO A 37 5.61 -2.52 7.83
N THR A 38 4.47 -2.84 8.44
CA THR A 38 4.29 -2.77 9.91
C THR A 38 5.23 -3.70 10.68
N MET A 39 5.56 -4.87 10.11
CA MET A 39 6.55 -5.78 10.70
C MET A 39 7.96 -5.18 10.62
N LEU A 40 8.31 -4.54 9.50
CA LEU A 40 9.61 -3.90 9.32
C LEU A 40 9.80 -2.72 10.29
N VAL A 41 8.76 -1.92 10.51
CA VAL A 41 8.77 -0.87 11.54
C VAL A 41 9.06 -1.46 12.92
N GLY A 42 8.33 -2.52 13.31
CA GLY A 42 8.57 -3.19 14.59
C GLY A 42 9.99 -3.76 14.75
N LEU A 43 10.58 -4.30 13.66
CA LEU A 43 11.98 -4.76 13.69
C LEU A 43 12.96 -3.59 13.87
N LEU A 44 12.73 -2.45 13.18
CA LEU A 44 13.56 -1.26 13.33
C LEU A 44 13.49 -0.66 14.73
N GLU A 45 12.32 -0.62 15.33
CA GLU A 45 12.15 -0.17 16.72
C GLU A 45 12.86 -1.11 17.69
N SER A 46 12.70 -2.42 17.52
CA SER A 46 13.30 -3.41 18.38
C SER A 46 14.84 -3.43 18.30
N ILE A 47 15.43 -3.26 17.10
CA ILE A 47 16.89 -3.23 16.93
C ILE A 47 17.50 -1.95 17.51
N ARG A 48 16.76 -0.84 17.57
CA ARG A 48 17.19 0.40 18.24
C ARG A 48 17.24 0.23 19.76
N LEU A 49 16.29 -0.53 20.33
CA LEU A 49 16.21 -0.80 21.77
C LEU A 49 17.21 -1.85 22.23
N GLU A 50 17.37 -2.91 21.46
CA GLU A 50 18.26 -4.03 21.73
C GLU A 50 19.02 -4.40 20.46
N PRO A 51 20.20 -3.83 20.21
CA PRO A 51 21.01 -4.12 19.03
C PRO A 51 21.36 -5.62 18.93
N ARG A 52 21.25 -6.16 17.70
CA ARG A 52 21.56 -7.55 17.37
C ARG A 52 22.43 -7.59 16.10
N ASP A 53 23.19 -8.68 15.94
CA ASP A 53 23.92 -8.92 14.70
C ASP A 53 22.98 -9.38 13.59
N VAL A 54 22.65 -8.43 12.70
CA VAL A 54 21.81 -8.66 11.52
C VAL A 54 22.64 -8.65 10.22
N SER A 55 23.96 -8.69 10.31
CA SER A 55 24.88 -8.59 9.16
C SER A 55 24.76 -9.73 8.16
N SER A 56 24.04 -10.79 8.50
CA SER A 56 23.74 -11.87 7.57
C SER A 56 22.62 -11.56 6.58
N VAL A 57 21.80 -10.52 6.87
CA VAL A 57 20.68 -10.18 6.02
C VAL A 57 21.18 -9.51 4.74
N GLU A 58 20.93 -10.13 3.61
CA GLU A 58 21.31 -9.65 2.29
C GLU A 58 20.15 -8.95 1.59
N MET A 59 18.90 -9.38 1.88
CA MET A 59 17.70 -8.90 1.22
C MET A 59 16.50 -8.79 2.16
N VAL A 60 15.74 -7.73 1.99
CA VAL A 60 14.39 -7.57 2.57
C VAL A 60 13.39 -7.39 1.45
N VAL A 61 12.34 -8.20 1.44
CA VAL A 61 11.22 -8.11 0.50
C VAL A 61 9.97 -7.66 1.25
N SER A 62 9.32 -6.62 0.77
CA SER A 62 8.09 -6.09 1.36
C SER A 62 6.99 -5.89 0.33
N GLY A 63 5.75 -6.02 0.77
CA GLY A 63 4.58 -5.85 -0.07
C GLY A 63 3.28 -6.01 0.72
N GLY A 64 2.16 -6.12 -0.01
CA GLY A 64 0.84 -6.27 0.60
C GLY A 64 0.20 -4.96 1.06
N SER A 65 0.95 -3.89 1.21
CA SER A 65 0.51 -2.51 1.37
C SER A 65 1.59 -1.57 0.83
N MET A 66 1.29 -0.28 0.73
CA MET A 66 2.29 0.70 0.30
C MET A 66 3.47 0.75 1.27
N VAL A 67 4.66 0.84 0.70
CA VAL A 67 5.91 0.94 1.45
C VAL A 67 6.40 2.38 1.35
N ALA A 68 6.44 3.09 2.48
CA ALA A 68 6.92 4.47 2.51
C ALA A 68 8.40 4.54 2.12
N PRO A 69 8.83 5.53 1.32
CA PRO A 69 10.23 5.70 0.92
C PRO A 69 11.21 5.78 2.10
N GLU A 70 10.78 6.38 3.19
CA GLU A 70 11.58 6.48 4.41
C GLU A 70 11.82 5.12 5.07
N LEU A 71 10.80 4.24 5.08
CA LEU A 71 10.95 2.88 5.59
C LEU A 71 11.97 2.09 4.78
N VAL A 72 11.97 2.24 3.44
CA VAL A 72 12.96 1.61 2.57
C VAL A 72 14.38 2.04 2.96
N ARG A 73 14.60 3.35 3.14
CA ARG A 73 15.92 3.90 3.53
C ARG A 73 16.35 3.38 4.89
N ASN A 74 15.46 3.44 5.89
CA ASN A 74 15.74 3.03 7.26
C ASN A 74 16.07 1.54 7.35
N VAL A 75 15.34 0.68 6.62
CA VAL A 75 15.63 -0.77 6.58
C VAL A 75 16.98 -1.03 5.92
N ARG A 76 17.26 -0.42 4.77
CA ARG A 76 18.56 -0.57 4.09
C ARG A 76 19.73 -0.13 4.95
N GLU A 77 19.59 0.96 5.70
CA GLU A 77 20.62 1.44 6.61
C GLU A 77 20.81 0.51 7.81
N ALA A 78 19.72 0.11 8.47
CA ALA A 78 19.79 -0.71 9.69
C ALA A 78 20.28 -2.14 9.46
N PHE A 79 19.91 -2.74 8.32
CA PHE A 79 20.28 -4.12 7.99
C PHE A 79 21.47 -4.22 7.02
N GLY A 80 21.88 -3.12 6.38
CA GLY A 80 22.95 -3.11 5.38
C GLY A 80 22.61 -3.95 4.13
N CYS A 81 21.34 -4.06 3.76
CA CYS A 81 20.82 -5.02 2.80
C CYS A 81 20.20 -4.37 1.55
N GLN A 82 19.91 -5.20 0.55
CA GLN A 82 19.04 -4.83 -0.56
C GLN A 82 17.58 -4.82 -0.09
N PHE A 83 16.75 -3.99 -0.74
CA PHE A 83 15.33 -3.92 -0.48
C PHE A 83 14.56 -4.03 -1.80
N GLU A 84 13.56 -4.90 -1.82
CA GLU A 84 12.69 -5.07 -2.96
C GLU A 84 11.22 -4.89 -2.53
N THR A 85 10.45 -4.18 -3.35
CA THR A 85 9.02 -4.11 -3.20
C THR A 85 8.36 -5.06 -4.19
N VAL A 86 7.34 -5.75 -3.73
CA VAL A 86 6.50 -6.63 -4.55
C VAL A 86 5.06 -6.15 -4.50
N TYR A 87 4.37 -6.26 -5.62
CA TYR A 87 2.95 -5.98 -5.73
C TYR A 87 2.19 -7.18 -6.30
N GLY A 88 1.02 -7.40 -5.75
CA GLY A 88 0.08 -8.41 -6.18
C GLY A 88 -1.01 -8.69 -5.16
N GLN A 89 -1.83 -9.66 -5.45
CA GLN A 89 -2.97 -10.06 -4.64
C GLN A 89 -3.18 -11.57 -4.71
N THR A 90 -4.02 -12.12 -3.84
CA THR A 90 -4.29 -13.56 -3.77
C THR A 90 -4.76 -14.11 -5.12
N GLU A 91 -5.54 -13.34 -5.85
CA GLU A 91 -6.07 -13.64 -7.17
C GLU A 91 -4.99 -13.76 -8.26
N THR A 92 -3.76 -13.34 -7.96
CA THR A 92 -2.60 -13.43 -8.89
C THR A 92 -1.45 -14.27 -8.33
N SER A 93 -1.66 -15.13 -7.35
CA SER A 93 -0.80 -16.24 -6.87
C SER A 93 0.63 -15.91 -6.38
N PRO A 94 0.95 -14.92 -5.60
CA PRO A 94 0.37 -13.62 -5.28
C PRO A 94 1.06 -12.44 -5.97
N LEU A 95 2.01 -12.67 -6.90
CA LEU A 95 2.89 -11.63 -7.44
C LEU A 95 2.52 -11.22 -8.86
N ILE A 96 2.43 -9.91 -9.07
CA ILE A 96 2.23 -9.26 -10.38
C ILE A 96 3.53 -8.59 -10.83
N THR A 97 4.12 -7.78 -9.94
CA THR A 97 5.35 -7.05 -10.21
C THR A 97 6.35 -7.19 -9.07
N GLN A 98 7.63 -6.98 -9.38
CA GLN A 98 8.74 -7.00 -8.43
C GLN A 98 9.84 -6.06 -8.90
N HIS A 99 10.61 -5.51 -7.97
CA HIS A 99 11.86 -4.83 -8.26
C HIS A 99 12.97 -5.83 -8.59
N HIS A 100 13.92 -5.38 -9.39
CA HIS A 100 15.18 -6.10 -9.62
C HIS A 100 16.25 -5.62 -8.64
N ALA A 101 17.19 -6.50 -8.31
CA ALA A 101 18.31 -6.18 -7.42
C ALA A 101 19.17 -4.99 -7.90
N THR A 102 19.09 -4.66 -9.19
CA THR A 102 19.84 -3.56 -9.84
C THR A 102 19.04 -2.25 -9.88
N ASP A 103 17.80 -2.23 -9.42
CA ASP A 103 16.96 -1.05 -9.48
C ASP A 103 17.50 0.06 -8.58
N SER A 104 17.32 1.30 -9.03
CA SER A 104 17.72 2.46 -8.26
C SER A 104 16.87 2.62 -6.99
N LEU A 105 17.44 3.27 -5.97
CA LEU A 105 16.67 3.60 -4.76
C LEU A 105 15.44 4.45 -5.08
N GLU A 106 15.53 5.31 -6.09
CA GLU A 106 14.42 6.14 -6.56
C GLU A 106 13.29 5.28 -7.12
N ASP A 107 13.60 4.29 -7.97
CA ASP A 107 12.60 3.36 -8.50
C ASP A 107 11.95 2.54 -7.39
N ILE A 108 12.74 2.00 -6.45
CA ILE A 108 12.26 1.22 -5.30
C ILE A 108 11.30 2.05 -4.40
N CYS A 109 11.60 3.34 -4.23
CA CYS A 109 10.79 4.23 -3.41
C CYS A 109 9.49 4.70 -4.07
N ASN A 110 9.44 4.75 -5.41
CA ASN A 110 8.33 5.39 -6.14
C ASN A 110 7.49 4.44 -6.97
N THR A 111 7.89 3.17 -7.10
CA THR A 111 7.19 2.18 -7.91
C THR A 111 7.02 0.86 -7.15
N VAL A 112 6.38 -0.10 -7.77
CA VAL A 112 6.27 -1.49 -7.29
C VAL A 112 6.98 -2.47 -8.24
N GLY A 113 7.95 -1.98 -9.00
CA GLY A 113 8.75 -2.76 -9.93
C GLY A 113 8.10 -2.99 -11.28
N GLN A 114 8.63 -3.96 -12.02
CA GLN A 114 8.20 -4.35 -13.35
C GLN A 114 7.44 -5.67 -13.32
N PRO A 115 6.60 -5.97 -14.35
CA PRO A 115 5.87 -7.23 -14.44
C PRO A 115 6.77 -8.47 -14.33
N MET A 116 6.30 -9.45 -13.57
CA MET A 116 6.97 -10.75 -13.46
C MET A 116 7.07 -11.43 -14.84
N PRO A 117 8.06 -12.29 -15.06
CA PRO A 117 8.17 -13.05 -16.29
C PRO A 117 6.87 -13.76 -16.67
N GLN A 118 6.50 -13.73 -17.96
CA GLN A 118 5.26 -14.32 -18.50
C GLN A 118 3.96 -13.74 -17.91
N THR A 119 4.02 -12.58 -17.25
CA THR A 119 2.87 -11.84 -16.74
C THR A 119 2.71 -10.57 -17.55
N ALA A 120 1.57 -10.41 -18.20
CA ALA A 120 1.23 -9.17 -18.90
C ALA A 120 0.47 -8.24 -17.95
N VAL A 121 0.90 -6.99 -17.86
CA VAL A 121 0.23 -5.93 -17.11
C VAL A 121 -0.22 -4.85 -18.08
N SER A 122 -1.45 -4.38 -17.92
CA SER A 122 -2.03 -3.30 -18.72
C SER A 122 -2.73 -2.31 -17.79
N ILE A 123 -2.43 -1.03 -17.97
CA ILE A 123 -3.19 0.03 -17.32
C ILE A 123 -4.36 0.39 -18.22
N ARG A 124 -5.59 0.36 -17.69
CA ARG A 124 -6.81 0.54 -18.47
C ARG A 124 -7.71 1.61 -17.89
N SER A 125 -8.36 2.38 -18.77
CA SER A 125 -9.35 3.36 -18.32
C SER A 125 -10.55 2.64 -17.68
N ILE A 126 -10.99 3.14 -16.52
CA ILE A 126 -12.10 2.55 -15.75
C ILE A 126 -13.40 2.57 -16.55
N GLU A 127 -13.63 3.64 -17.32
CA GLU A 127 -14.90 3.84 -18.05
C GLU A 127 -15.00 3.01 -19.33
N ARG A 128 -13.89 2.83 -20.04
CA ARG A 128 -13.90 2.27 -21.41
C ARG A 128 -13.16 0.95 -21.54
N ASN A 129 -12.49 0.49 -20.49
CA ASN A 129 -11.60 -0.69 -20.51
C ASN A 129 -10.56 -0.67 -21.66
N GLN A 130 -10.17 0.53 -22.10
CA GLN A 130 -9.14 0.73 -23.13
C GLN A 130 -7.78 0.96 -22.47
N VAL A 131 -6.72 0.53 -23.14
CA VAL A 131 -5.36 0.76 -22.68
C VAL A 131 -5.12 2.26 -22.51
N ALA A 132 -4.69 2.67 -21.33
CA ALA A 132 -4.36 4.06 -21.02
C ALA A 132 -3.01 4.45 -21.66
N ALA A 133 -2.79 5.75 -21.86
CA ALA A 133 -1.49 6.24 -22.26
C ALA A 133 -0.43 6.00 -21.16
N ILE A 134 0.84 5.98 -21.55
CA ILE A 134 1.97 5.90 -20.61
C ILE A 134 1.84 7.03 -19.58
N ASP A 135 2.16 6.75 -18.33
CA ASP A 135 2.03 7.61 -17.15
C ASP A 135 0.60 8.06 -16.79
N SER A 136 -0.41 7.63 -17.55
CA SER A 136 -1.80 7.92 -17.21
C SER A 136 -2.33 6.91 -16.20
N VAL A 137 -3.10 7.40 -15.23
CA VAL A 137 -3.74 6.57 -14.19
C VAL A 137 -4.93 5.82 -14.79
N GLY A 138 -5.01 4.53 -14.46
CA GLY A 138 -6.13 3.66 -14.80
C GLY A 138 -6.13 2.43 -13.88
N GLU A 139 -7.03 1.49 -14.13
CA GLU A 139 -7.04 0.22 -13.41
C GLU A 139 -5.89 -0.68 -13.87
N ILE A 140 -5.20 -1.29 -12.92
CA ILE A 140 -4.17 -2.28 -13.18
C ILE A 140 -4.86 -3.59 -13.54
N CYS A 141 -4.68 -4.05 -14.77
CA CYS A 141 -5.22 -5.33 -15.25
C CYS A 141 -4.07 -6.30 -15.54
N VAL A 142 -4.28 -7.57 -15.21
CA VAL A 142 -3.25 -8.61 -15.29
C VAL A 142 -3.72 -9.80 -16.11
N ARG A 143 -2.83 -10.32 -16.95
CA ARG A 143 -3.07 -11.56 -17.68
C ARG A 143 -1.82 -12.42 -17.67
N GLY A 144 -1.92 -13.63 -17.13
CA GLY A 144 -0.81 -14.55 -17.06
C GLY A 144 -1.19 -15.86 -16.36
N TYR A 145 -0.20 -16.74 -16.25
CA TYR A 145 -0.34 -18.03 -15.56
C TYR A 145 -0.62 -17.87 -14.06
N CYS A 146 -0.36 -16.69 -13.50
CA CYS A 146 -0.56 -16.37 -12.09
C CYS A 146 -2.04 -16.10 -11.75
N ASN A 147 -2.89 -15.80 -12.74
CA ASN A 147 -4.29 -15.49 -12.49
C ASN A 147 -5.03 -16.69 -11.90
N MET A 148 -5.90 -16.43 -10.93
CA MET A 148 -6.82 -17.43 -10.39
C MET A 148 -7.73 -17.99 -11.48
N ILE A 149 -8.25 -19.21 -11.29
CA ILE A 149 -9.29 -19.78 -12.13
C ILE A 149 -10.62 -19.06 -11.88
N GLY A 150 -10.88 -18.66 -10.65
CA GLY A 150 -12.09 -17.96 -10.23
C GLY A 150 -12.32 -18.03 -8.73
N TYR A 151 -13.35 -17.34 -8.27
CA TYR A 151 -13.83 -17.42 -6.90
C TYR A 151 -14.66 -18.68 -6.67
N HIS A 152 -14.36 -19.39 -5.58
CA HIS A 152 -15.07 -20.64 -5.26
C HIS A 152 -16.58 -20.40 -5.05
N ALA A 153 -17.40 -21.15 -5.78
CA ALA A 153 -18.86 -21.07 -5.76
C ALA A 153 -19.44 -19.66 -5.97
N ASN A 154 -18.72 -18.77 -6.68
CA ASN A 154 -19.16 -17.41 -6.97
C ASN A 154 -18.79 -17.01 -8.41
N GLU A 155 -19.58 -17.52 -9.35
CA GLU A 155 -19.39 -17.29 -10.79
C GLU A 155 -19.59 -15.82 -11.16
N SER A 156 -20.56 -15.13 -10.56
CA SER A 156 -20.83 -13.73 -10.86
C SER A 156 -19.62 -12.83 -10.50
N ALA A 157 -19.01 -13.02 -9.32
CA ALA A 157 -17.81 -12.31 -8.95
C ALA A 157 -16.60 -12.67 -9.83
N THR A 158 -16.54 -13.92 -10.32
CA THR A 158 -15.48 -14.35 -11.23
C THR A 158 -15.57 -13.64 -12.57
N VAL A 159 -16.78 -13.56 -13.16
CA VAL A 159 -17.03 -12.87 -14.43
C VAL A 159 -16.82 -11.36 -14.30
N GLU A 160 -17.11 -10.77 -13.13
CA GLU A 160 -16.81 -9.37 -12.85
C GLU A 160 -15.29 -9.12 -12.76
N ALA A 161 -14.55 -10.06 -12.18
CA ALA A 161 -13.10 -9.90 -11.97
C ALA A 161 -12.26 -10.25 -13.19
N ILE A 162 -12.68 -11.18 -14.05
CA ILE A 162 -11.91 -11.63 -15.22
C ILE A 162 -12.74 -11.40 -16.47
N ASP A 163 -12.25 -10.51 -17.35
CA ASP A 163 -12.93 -10.15 -18.59
C ASP A 163 -12.86 -11.31 -19.63
N GLU A 164 -13.63 -11.18 -20.72
CA GLU A 164 -13.71 -12.15 -21.82
C GLU A 164 -12.38 -12.43 -22.52
N ASN A 165 -11.40 -11.52 -22.40
CA ASN A 165 -10.05 -11.63 -22.95
C ASN A 165 -9.05 -12.20 -21.95
N GLY A 166 -9.51 -12.62 -20.77
CA GLY A 166 -8.70 -13.21 -19.71
C GLY A 166 -7.88 -12.20 -18.90
N TRP A 167 -8.22 -10.92 -18.96
CA TRP A 167 -7.64 -9.92 -18.09
C TRP A 167 -8.34 -9.92 -16.73
N LEU A 168 -7.57 -10.09 -15.68
CA LEU A 168 -8.03 -9.92 -14.31
C LEU A 168 -7.94 -8.45 -13.94
N HIS A 169 -9.07 -7.87 -13.56
CA HIS A 169 -9.23 -6.54 -13.02
C HIS A 169 -8.88 -6.55 -11.54
N THR A 170 -7.77 -5.91 -11.16
CA THR A 170 -7.27 -5.99 -9.77
C THR A 170 -8.08 -5.15 -8.79
N GLY A 171 -8.85 -4.19 -9.28
CA GLY A 171 -9.48 -3.16 -8.48
C GLY A 171 -8.50 -2.13 -7.93
N ASP A 172 -7.21 -2.25 -8.24
CA ASP A 172 -6.19 -1.29 -7.87
C ASP A 172 -5.93 -0.33 -9.04
N LEU A 173 -5.70 0.94 -8.71
CA LEU A 173 -5.37 2.00 -9.65
C LEU A 173 -3.87 2.22 -9.71
N GLY A 174 -3.38 2.51 -10.90
CA GLY A 174 -1.97 2.77 -11.08
C GLY A 174 -1.64 3.36 -12.43
N ALA A 175 -0.36 3.61 -12.65
CA ALA A 175 0.21 4.05 -13.91
C ALA A 175 1.46 3.23 -14.21
N MET A 176 1.82 3.15 -15.50
CA MET A 176 3.05 2.48 -15.95
C MET A 176 3.88 3.48 -16.73
N ASP A 177 5.16 3.58 -16.41
CA ASP A 177 6.10 4.44 -17.14
C ASP A 177 6.58 3.76 -18.45
N ALA A 178 7.35 4.51 -19.25
CA ALA A 178 7.89 4.02 -20.53
C ALA A 178 8.90 2.88 -20.37
N ARG A 179 9.45 2.67 -19.17
CA ARG A 179 10.37 1.58 -18.83
C ARG A 179 9.62 0.33 -18.35
N GLY A 180 8.29 0.41 -18.17
CA GLY A 180 7.44 -0.67 -17.67
C GLY A 180 7.36 -0.76 -16.13
N TYR A 181 7.83 0.25 -15.40
CA TYR A 181 7.64 0.29 -13.95
C TYR A 181 6.21 0.70 -13.61
N VAL A 182 5.61 -0.05 -12.68
CA VAL A 182 4.25 0.18 -12.23
C VAL A 182 4.27 0.98 -10.93
N ARG A 183 3.39 1.99 -10.85
CA ARG A 183 3.12 2.77 -9.64
C ARG A 183 1.67 2.57 -9.25
N VAL A 184 1.42 2.09 -8.03
CA VAL A 184 0.06 1.98 -7.47
C VAL A 184 -0.34 3.33 -6.89
N THR A 185 -1.53 3.82 -7.21
CA THR A 185 -2.03 5.14 -6.81
C THR A 185 -3.28 5.06 -5.92
N GLY A 186 -3.90 3.89 -5.79
CA GLY A 186 -5.08 3.72 -4.94
C GLY A 186 -5.92 2.53 -5.34
N ARG A 187 -7.21 2.57 -4.98
CA ARG A 187 -8.20 1.55 -5.34
C ARG A 187 -9.41 2.15 -6.03
N VAL A 188 -9.97 1.42 -6.99
CA VAL A 188 -11.18 1.82 -7.71
C VAL A 188 -12.33 2.09 -6.74
N LYS A 189 -12.54 1.19 -5.77
CA LYS A 189 -13.62 1.29 -4.76
C LYS A 189 -13.40 2.38 -3.70
N GLU A 190 -12.18 2.91 -3.59
CA GLU A 190 -11.83 3.97 -2.64
C GLU A 190 -11.74 5.35 -3.30
N MET A 191 -11.80 5.40 -4.62
CA MET A 191 -11.76 6.64 -5.38
C MET A 191 -12.92 7.55 -4.99
N ILE A 192 -12.63 8.80 -4.71
CA ILE A 192 -13.60 9.82 -4.33
C ILE A 192 -14.02 10.58 -5.60
N ILE A 193 -15.31 10.61 -5.88
CA ILE A 193 -15.85 11.33 -7.04
C ILE A 193 -16.43 12.65 -6.58
N ARG A 194 -15.63 13.72 -6.66
CA ARG A 194 -16.02 15.04 -6.20
C ARG A 194 -16.24 16.00 -7.37
N GLY A 195 -17.48 16.38 -7.59
CA GLY A 195 -17.83 17.32 -8.67
C GLY A 195 -17.44 16.83 -10.07
N GLY A 196 -17.41 15.51 -10.29
CA GLY A 196 -16.99 14.88 -11.54
C GLY A 196 -15.48 14.66 -11.68
N GLU A 197 -14.68 15.05 -10.68
CA GLU A 197 -13.25 14.75 -10.64
C GLU A 197 -12.98 13.49 -9.80
N ASN A 198 -12.10 12.63 -10.30
CA ASN A 198 -11.63 11.44 -9.62
C ASN A 198 -10.44 11.79 -8.73
N LEU A 199 -10.63 11.68 -7.42
CA LEU A 199 -9.59 11.95 -6.42
C LEU A 199 -9.13 10.63 -5.79
N PHE A 200 -7.82 10.52 -5.58
CA PHE A 200 -7.22 9.31 -5.04
C PHE A 200 -6.82 9.54 -3.57
N PRO A 201 -7.46 8.87 -2.61
CA PRO A 201 -7.17 9.02 -1.18
C PRO A 201 -5.70 8.90 -0.83
N THR A 202 -5.00 7.96 -1.42
CA THR A 202 -3.59 7.67 -1.17
C THR A 202 -2.66 8.86 -1.45
N GLU A 203 -2.96 9.67 -2.47
CA GLU A 203 -2.19 10.87 -2.78
C GLU A 203 -2.29 11.89 -1.63
N ILE A 204 -3.48 12.03 -1.07
CA ILE A 204 -3.74 12.94 0.05
C ILE A 204 -3.12 12.41 1.34
N GLU A 205 -3.24 11.11 1.57
CA GLU A 205 -2.66 10.41 2.72
C GLU A 205 -1.13 10.54 2.74
N ASN A 206 -0.47 10.34 1.59
CA ASN A 206 0.98 10.46 1.49
C ASN A 206 1.48 11.87 1.85
N VAL A 207 0.80 12.91 1.37
CA VAL A 207 1.12 14.28 1.74
C VAL A 207 0.95 14.50 3.24
N LEU A 208 -0.13 14.02 3.84
CA LEU A 208 -0.40 14.21 5.27
C LEU A 208 0.59 13.45 6.16
N LEU A 209 1.07 12.29 5.74
CA LEU A 209 2.09 11.51 6.47
C LEU A 209 3.46 12.19 6.53
N GLU A 210 3.72 13.17 5.68
CA GLU A 210 4.95 13.99 5.75
C GLU A 210 4.89 15.03 6.90
N HIS A 211 3.71 15.27 7.47
CA HIS A 211 3.56 16.26 8.55
C HIS A 211 3.89 15.64 9.90
N ALA A 212 4.80 16.28 10.66
CA ALA A 212 5.35 15.77 11.93
C ALA A 212 4.32 15.46 13.04
N SER A 213 3.09 15.99 12.95
CA SER A 213 2.05 15.71 13.94
C SER A 213 1.18 14.49 13.59
N VAL A 214 1.37 13.89 12.41
CA VAL A 214 0.52 12.80 11.88
C VAL A 214 1.23 11.47 12.00
N ALA A 215 0.70 10.58 12.83
CA ALA A 215 1.20 9.21 12.95
C ALA A 215 0.56 8.27 11.93
N GLU A 216 -0.77 8.38 11.77
CA GLU A 216 -1.52 7.61 10.79
C GLU A 216 -2.67 8.46 10.24
N VAL A 217 -3.06 8.18 9.01
CA VAL A 217 -4.14 8.90 8.34
C VAL A 217 -4.93 7.96 7.42
N ALA A 218 -6.22 8.19 7.34
CA ALA A 218 -7.08 7.57 6.34
C ALA A 218 -8.02 8.62 5.74
N VAL A 219 -8.09 8.64 4.42
CA VAL A 219 -8.96 9.54 3.66
C VAL A 219 -10.07 8.75 3.00
N VAL A 220 -11.31 9.23 3.14
CA VAL A 220 -12.51 8.61 2.55
C VAL A 220 -13.42 9.65 1.90
N GLY A 221 -14.19 9.21 0.92
CA GLY A 221 -15.29 9.99 0.37
C GLY A 221 -16.54 9.89 1.26
N LEU A 222 -17.12 11.02 1.59
CA LEU A 222 -18.42 11.09 2.27
C LEU A 222 -19.45 11.71 1.34
N PRO A 223 -20.72 11.26 1.39
CA PRO A 223 -21.78 11.83 0.57
C PRO A 223 -21.95 13.34 0.80
N ASP A 224 -22.17 14.09 -0.27
CA ASP A 224 -22.42 15.53 -0.26
C ASP A 224 -23.41 15.91 -1.35
N ASP A 225 -24.43 16.67 -1.00
CA ASP A 225 -25.54 17.02 -1.92
C ASP A 225 -25.07 17.88 -3.11
N LYS A 226 -24.02 18.67 -2.95
CA LYS A 226 -23.50 19.57 -3.97
C LYS A 226 -22.45 18.95 -4.86
N TRP A 227 -21.55 18.18 -4.24
CA TRP A 227 -20.35 17.68 -4.93
C TRP A 227 -20.41 16.19 -5.23
N GLY A 228 -21.47 15.48 -4.82
CA GLY A 228 -21.58 14.02 -4.84
C GLY A 228 -20.83 13.42 -3.66
N GLU A 229 -19.51 13.68 -3.58
CA GLU A 229 -18.70 13.32 -2.43
C GLU A 229 -17.80 14.49 -2.01
N ILE A 230 -17.44 14.51 -0.73
CA ILE A 230 -16.40 15.36 -0.15
C ILE A 230 -15.27 14.53 0.41
N VAL A 231 -14.08 15.13 0.46
CA VAL A 231 -12.89 14.51 1.06
C VAL A 231 -12.95 14.65 2.58
N ALA A 232 -13.03 13.52 3.28
CA ALA A 232 -12.96 13.45 4.73
C ALA A 232 -11.65 12.77 5.17
N CYS A 233 -11.00 13.35 6.17
CA CYS A 233 -9.73 12.92 6.69
C CYS A 233 -9.85 12.49 8.15
N PHE A 234 -9.41 11.28 8.46
CA PHE A 234 -9.30 10.73 9.81
C PHE A 234 -7.82 10.66 10.17
N VAL A 235 -7.44 11.31 11.27
CA VAL A 235 -6.02 11.47 11.65
C VAL A 235 -5.79 10.94 13.05
N ARG A 236 -4.79 10.10 13.21
CA ARG A 236 -4.23 9.75 14.52
C ARG A 236 -2.96 10.58 14.73
N PRO A 237 -2.88 11.36 15.83
CA PRO A 237 -1.71 12.17 16.11
C PRO A 237 -0.50 11.31 16.49
N GLU A 238 0.69 11.86 16.27
CA GLU A 238 1.92 11.37 16.89
C GLU A 238 1.87 11.53 18.42
N ALA A 239 2.62 10.70 19.13
CA ALA A 239 2.64 10.68 20.59
C ALA A 239 3.02 12.07 21.14
N GLY A 240 2.15 12.63 21.98
CA GLY A 240 2.33 13.96 22.57
C GLY A 240 2.01 15.14 21.64
N GLN A 241 1.55 14.88 20.43
CA GLN A 241 1.09 15.92 19.49
C GLN A 241 -0.43 16.12 19.57
N VAL A 242 -0.88 17.27 19.13
CA VAL A 242 -2.30 17.63 18.99
C VAL A 242 -2.55 17.98 17.52
N ILE A 243 -3.66 17.49 17.00
CA ILE A 243 -4.08 17.82 15.63
C ILE A 243 -4.66 19.22 15.59
N ASP A 244 -3.98 20.09 14.84
CA ASP A 244 -4.49 21.40 14.47
C ASP A 244 -5.02 21.34 13.03
N ARG A 245 -6.35 21.38 12.90
CA ARG A 245 -7.03 21.36 11.59
C ARG A 245 -6.56 22.46 10.66
N GLN A 246 -6.31 23.67 11.19
CA GLN A 246 -5.92 24.80 10.33
C GLN A 246 -4.52 24.62 9.77
N LEU A 247 -3.59 24.12 10.59
CA LEU A 247 -2.22 23.80 10.16
C LEU A 247 -2.23 22.69 9.10
N LEU A 248 -2.94 21.57 9.33
CA LEU A 248 -3.00 20.48 8.37
C LEU A 248 -3.71 20.90 7.07
N HIS A 249 -4.79 21.66 7.15
CA HIS A 249 -5.44 22.23 5.97
C HIS A 249 -4.48 23.12 5.19
N GLY A 250 -3.75 24.03 5.87
CA GLY A 250 -2.74 24.89 5.25
C GLY A 250 -1.63 24.09 4.59
N PHE A 251 -1.15 23.04 5.24
CA PHE A 251 -0.16 22.12 4.71
C PHE A 251 -0.65 21.43 3.43
N CYS A 252 -1.87 20.85 3.44
CA CYS A 252 -2.47 20.30 2.24
C CYS A 252 -2.57 21.31 1.10
N ARG A 253 -2.94 22.56 1.39
CA ARG A 253 -3.07 23.63 0.38
C ARG A 253 -1.76 24.03 -0.29
N GLN A 254 -0.63 23.75 0.32
CA GLN A 254 0.70 23.99 -0.25
C GLN A 254 1.11 22.86 -1.22
N HIS A 255 0.60 21.64 -1.03
CA HIS A 255 1.05 20.44 -1.75
C HIS A 255 -0.02 19.84 -2.67
N LEU A 256 -1.30 20.19 -2.45
CA LEU A 256 -2.45 19.62 -3.17
C LEU A 256 -3.33 20.70 -3.79
N SER A 257 -4.06 20.31 -4.84
CA SER A 257 -5.11 21.17 -5.40
C SER A 257 -6.25 21.41 -4.41
N PRO A 258 -7.05 22.49 -4.60
CA PRO A 258 -8.19 22.78 -3.75
C PRO A 258 -9.18 21.63 -3.62
N GLN A 259 -9.40 20.89 -4.69
CA GLN A 259 -10.36 19.78 -4.74
C GLN A 259 -9.91 18.59 -3.88
N LYS A 260 -8.59 18.33 -3.82
CA LYS A 260 -7.98 17.26 -3.05
C LYS A 260 -7.83 17.59 -1.56
N THR A 261 -7.89 18.87 -1.19
CA THR A 261 -7.75 19.29 0.20
C THR A 261 -8.97 18.83 1.02
N PRO A 262 -8.77 18.08 2.11
CA PRO A 262 -9.86 17.64 2.95
C PRO A 262 -10.70 18.81 3.51
N VAL A 263 -12.01 18.66 3.48
CA VAL A 263 -12.95 19.66 4.02
C VAL A 263 -13.48 19.24 5.38
N LEU A 264 -13.45 17.94 5.67
CA LEU A 264 -13.87 17.36 6.94
C LEU A 264 -12.66 16.66 7.58
N TRP A 265 -12.50 16.87 8.87
CA TRP A 265 -11.38 16.36 9.66
C TRP A 265 -11.92 15.72 10.95
N CYS A 266 -11.46 14.53 11.26
CA CYS A 266 -11.75 13.83 12.50
C CYS A 266 -10.45 13.34 13.12
N GLN A 267 -10.29 13.54 14.43
CA GLN A 267 -9.24 12.90 15.18
C GLN A 267 -9.72 11.53 15.66
N VAL A 268 -8.84 10.53 15.57
CA VAL A 268 -9.11 9.17 16.05
C VAL A 268 -7.96 8.70 16.96
N ASP A 269 -8.29 7.86 17.93
CA ASP A 269 -7.27 7.24 18.80
C ASP A 269 -6.67 5.97 18.16
N GLY A 270 -7.38 5.39 17.18
CA GLY A 270 -6.97 4.21 16.43
C GLY A 270 -7.94 3.92 15.29
N PHE A 271 -7.51 3.09 14.37
CA PHE A 271 -8.28 2.71 13.18
C PHE A 271 -8.86 1.30 13.31
N PRO A 272 -10.04 1.03 12.71
CA PRO A 272 -10.51 -0.33 12.51
C PRO A 272 -9.58 -1.04 11.53
N LEU A 273 -9.04 -2.20 11.92
CA LEU A 273 -8.07 -2.94 11.12
C LEU A 273 -8.63 -4.28 10.66
N THR A 274 -8.18 -4.72 9.48
CA THR A 274 -8.34 -6.10 9.03
C THR A 274 -7.46 -7.05 9.85
N GLY A 275 -7.68 -8.37 9.74
CA GLY A 275 -6.80 -9.36 10.37
C GLY A 275 -5.34 -9.31 9.90
N SER A 276 -5.05 -8.66 8.77
CA SER A 276 -3.70 -8.40 8.25
C SER A 276 -3.14 -7.01 8.61
N GLY A 277 -3.84 -6.24 9.48
CA GLY A 277 -3.38 -4.93 9.96
C GLY A 277 -3.64 -3.76 9.01
N LYS A 278 -4.49 -3.92 7.97
CA LYS A 278 -4.86 -2.82 7.05
C LYS A 278 -6.06 -2.04 7.57
N ILE A 279 -6.05 -0.71 7.40
CA ILE A 279 -7.17 0.16 7.77
C ILE A 279 -8.41 -0.18 6.92
N GLN A 280 -9.54 -0.40 7.60
CA GLN A 280 -10.84 -0.65 6.97
C GLN A 280 -11.56 0.68 6.70
N LYS A 281 -11.25 1.32 5.57
CA LYS A 281 -11.82 2.63 5.19
C LYS A 281 -13.35 2.62 5.10
N PHE A 282 -13.95 1.50 4.65
CA PHE A 282 -15.40 1.37 4.62
C PHE A 282 -16.02 1.48 6.02
N ALA A 283 -15.39 0.87 7.03
CA ALA A 283 -15.86 0.95 8.41
C ALA A 283 -15.75 2.38 8.99
N LEU A 284 -14.69 3.14 8.63
CA LEU A 284 -14.57 4.56 8.99
C LEU A 284 -15.73 5.39 8.42
N ARG A 285 -16.08 5.14 7.14
CA ARG A 285 -17.21 5.82 6.49
C ARG A 285 -18.53 5.51 7.19
N GLU A 286 -18.80 4.23 7.46
CA GLU A 286 -20.01 3.77 8.16
C GLU A 286 -20.08 4.34 9.58
N ASP A 287 -19.00 4.26 10.34
CA ASP A 287 -18.89 4.76 11.71
C ASP A 287 -19.10 6.28 11.78
N TYR A 288 -18.57 7.04 10.80
CA TYR A 288 -18.82 8.49 10.73
C TYR A 288 -20.28 8.80 10.45
N LEU A 289 -20.89 8.12 9.49
CA LEU A 289 -22.31 8.30 9.17
C LEU A 289 -23.24 7.91 10.34
N ALA A 290 -22.79 7.00 11.20
CA ALA A 290 -23.45 6.64 12.45
C ALA A 290 -23.18 7.64 13.61
N GLY A 291 -22.40 8.71 13.37
CA GLY A 291 -22.12 9.76 14.37
C GLY A 291 -21.03 9.40 15.40
N LYS A 292 -20.20 8.39 15.13
CA LYS A 292 -19.15 7.93 16.06
C LYS A 292 -17.95 8.89 16.15
N TYR A 293 -17.64 9.59 15.06
CA TYR A 293 -16.49 10.50 14.99
C TYR A 293 -16.96 11.95 14.86
N PRO A 294 -16.80 12.79 15.91
CA PRO A 294 -17.10 14.21 15.79
C PRO A 294 -16.06 14.92 14.92
N PRO A 295 -16.48 15.88 14.08
CA PRO A 295 -15.55 16.74 13.35
C PRO A 295 -14.73 17.63 14.29
N LEU A 296 -13.45 17.91 13.86
CA LEU A 296 -12.57 18.91 14.49
C LEU A 296 -13.00 20.34 14.17
#